data_c8ffde7e30adf69efedc9187a13ec09f
#
_entry.id   c8ffde7e30adf69efedc9187a13ec09f
#
_cell.length_a   1.000
_cell.length_b   1.000
_cell.length_c   1.000
_cell.angle_alpha   90.00
_cell.angle_beta   90.00
_cell.angle_gamma   90.00
#
_symmetry.space_group_name_H-M   'P 1'
#
loop_
_entity.id
_entity.type
_entity.pdbx_description
1 polymer ?
#
loop_
_entity_poly.entity_id
_entity_poly.type
_entity_poly.pdbx_seq_one_letter_code
_entity_poly.pdbx_strand_id
1 'polypeptide(L)'
;MSHLFRGVRLIDGVADAPLAEVDVVVESERIRSVLPRGTGGPVPEGVKVIEGRGKTLLPGLIDCHVHYTFDPAVVDFSANTARSDLDVAASAATQARRALGAGVTSARSAGAQRNIDIWLRDAINAGQIPGPRLQAAGLAIGITGGHGHMFGIEADGEVEFVRAVRRQVRDGADVIKIIASEAAMLTTTGLRPGAAVFGRAEMREAEVRVVVEHAHRLERRVLAHAQGSAAVISAARGGVDSVEHAFLADEAAIECLAGHSATLVPTLVVTDVNRSMPGLSPVQRERQDLIERMHRASCERAISLGVTMATGTDTGEPGVTADLLWREIVLLNDHGTSAMDAVKAATSNAAALLGIDDSTGTIEPGKLADLLLVSGDPMLDLATLAHPELVMQGGRVYRPEMVSDE
;
A
#
# COMPACT_ATOMS: atom_id res chain seq x y z
N MET A 1 1.47 19.37 -21.65
CA MET A 1 0.45 20.39 -21.31
C MET A 1 0.89 21.06 -20.03
N SER A 2 0.52 22.34 -19.82
CA SER A 2 0.85 23.03 -18.58
C SER A 2 -0.42 23.30 -17.79
N HIS A 3 -0.33 23.20 -16.44
CA HIS A 3 -1.45 23.41 -15.53
C HIS A 3 -1.03 24.38 -14.43
N LEU A 4 -1.98 25.19 -13.98
CA LEU A 4 -1.84 26.05 -12.81
C LEU A 4 -2.97 25.73 -11.82
N PHE A 5 -2.62 25.15 -10.68
CA PHE A 5 -3.52 25.08 -9.52
C PHE A 5 -3.43 26.41 -8.78
N ARG A 6 -4.51 27.21 -8.83
CA ARG A 6 -4.49 28.58 -8.34
C ARG A 6 -5.14 28.70 -6.97
N GLY A 7 -4.37 29.20 -5.99
CA GLY A 7 -4.90 29.52 -4.66
C GLY A 7 -5.41 28.31 -3.89
N VAL A 8 -4.71 27.18 -3.97
CA VAL A 8 -5.00 25.97 -3.20
C VAL A 8 -4.46 26.07 -1.78
N ARG A 9 -5.09 25.39 -0.83
CA ARG A 9 -4.41 24.91 0.36
C ARG A 9 -3.46 23.79 -0.07
N LEU A 10 -2.23 23.77 0.43
CA LEU A 10 -1.25 22.78 0.04
C LEU A 10 -0.82 21.94 1.24
N ILE A 11 -0.94 20.63 1.14
CA ILE A 11 -0.24 19.65 1.95
C ILE A 11 0.90 19.12 1.07
N ASP A 12 2.13 19.55 1.35
CA ASP A 12 3.27 19.23 0.49
C ASP A 12 3.90 17.86 0.75
N GLY A 13 3.49 17.18 1.84
CA GLY A 13 4.07 15.89 2.26
C GLY A 13 5.35 16.02 3.10
N VAL A 14 5.84 17.25 3.35
CA VAL A 14 7.06 17.53 4.14
C VAL A 14 6.72 18.28 5.42
N ALA A 15 6.03 19.40 5.30
CA ALA A 15 5.70 20.27 6.43
C ALA A 15 4.71 19.62 7.41
N ASP A 16 4.76 20.07 8.68
CA ASP A 16 3.83 19.59 9.71
C ASP A 16 2.49 20.32 9.72
N ALA A 17 2.35 21.33 8.86
CA ALA A 17 1.11 22.10 8.69
C ALA A 17 0.90 22.48 7.23
N PRO A 18 -0.37 22.54 6.76
CA PRO A 18 -0.68 22.97 5.40
C PRO A 18 -0.27 24.41 5.14
N LEU A 19 0.19 24.69 3.91
CA LEU A 19 0.40 26.04 3.41
C LEU A 19 -0.91 26.59 2.86
N ALA A 20 -1.24 27.83 3.23
CA ALA A 20 -2.46 28.48 2.76
C ALA A 20 -2.22 29.27 1.47
N GLU A 21 -3.19 29.17 0.54
CA GLU A 21 -3.25 30.01 -0.68
C GLU A 21 -1.96 30.06 -1.51
N VAL A 22 -1.54 28.92 -2.01
CA VAL A 22 -0.40 28.80 -2.94
C VAL A 22 -0.85 28.53 -4.37
N ASP A 23 0.00 28.91 -5.30
CA ASP A 23 -0.12 28.56 -6.71
C ASP A 23 0.90 27.46 -7.04
N VAL A 24 0.44 26.33 -7.62
CA VAL A 24 1.31 25.22 -8.05
C VAL A 24 1.29 25.15 -9.55
N VAL A 25 2.46 25.30 -10.17
CA VAL A 25 2.63 25.22 -11.62
C VAL A 25 3.17 23.86 -12.02
N VAL A 26 2.48 23.19 -12.92
CA VAL A 26 2.91 21.92 -13.55
C VAL A 26 3.25 22.19 -15.01
N GLU A 27 4.41 21.72 -15.44
CA GLU A 27 4.86 21.80 -16.83
C GLU A 27 5.24 20.39 -17.31
N SER A 28 4.56 19.95 -18.36
CA SER A 28 4.67 18.57 -18.84
C SER A 28 4.35 17.55 -17.72
N GLU A 29 5.33 16.79 -17.28
CA GLU A 29 5.15 15.73 -16.27
C GLU A 29 5.57 16.15 -14.86
N ARG A 30 6.10 17.38 -14.70
CA ARG A 30 6.77 17.77 -13.45
C ARG A 30 6.19 19.04 -12.83
N ILE A 31 6.33 19.13 -11.53
CA ILE A 31 6.08 20.32 -10.75
C ILE A 31 7.19 21.32 -11.08
N ARG A 32 6.84 22.46 -11.63
CA ARG A 32 7.79 23.54 -11.95
C ARG A 32 8.05 24.45 -10.76
N SER A 33 6.99 24.86 -10.08
CA SER A 33 7.12 25.77 -8.95
C SER A 33 5.92 25.68 -8.00
N VAL A 34 6.19 26.03 -6.75
CA VAL A 34 5.20 26.27 -5.69
C VAL A 34 5.44 27.70 -5.21
N LEU A 35 4.46 28.57 -5.34
CA LEU A 35 4.60 30.02 -5.13
C LEU A 35 3.46 30.55 -4.25
N PRO A 36 3.68 31.60 -3.45
CA PRO A 36 2.57 32.33 -2.83
C PRO A 36 1.59 32.79 -3.90
N ARG A 37 0.29 32.74 -3.59
CA ARG A 37 -0.77 33.10 -4.54
C ARG A 37 -0.54 34.45 -5.23
N GLY A 38 -0.63 34.42 -6.56
CA GLY A 38 -0.54 35.64 -7.39
C GLY A 38 0.86 36.21 -7.59
N THR A 39 1.92 35.56 -7.06
CA THR A 39 3.30 36.03 -7.24
C THR A 39 3.96 35.55 -8.53
N GLY A 40 3.35 34.58 -9.23
CA GLY A 40 3.89 33.99 -10.47
C GLY A 40 3.74 34.82 -11.74
N GLY A 41 3.20 36.04 -11.63
CA GLY A 41 2.96 36.91 -12.79
C GLY A 41 1.72 36.48 -13.64
N PRO A 42 1.56 37.03 -14.84
CA PRO A 42 0.44 36.72 -15.71
C PRO A 42 0.53 35.27 -16.18
N VAL A 43 -0.64 34.59 -16.26
CA VAL A 43 -0.72 33.20 -16.72
C VAL A 43 -0.42 33.18 -18.22
N PRO A 44 0.59 32.39 -18.65
CA PRO A 44 0.89 32.28 -20.08
C PRO A 44 -0.28 31.68 -20.87
N GLU A 45 -0.36 32.03 -22.16
CA GLU A 45 -1.35 31.46 -23.07
C GLU A 45 -1.17 29.94 -23.15
N GLY A 46 -2.29 29.18 -23.16
CA GLY A 46 -2.27 27.71 -23.25
C GLY A 46 -2.12 26.97 -21.92
N VAL A 47 -1.93 27.68 -20.80
CA VAL A 47 -1.92 27.06 -19.46
C VAL A 47 -3.36 26.83 -18.98
N LYS A 48 -3.65 25.61 -18.57
CA LYS A 48 -4.95 25.22 -18.01
C LYS A 48 -5.02 25.61 -16.54
N VAL A 49 -5.90 26.52 -16.20
CA VAL A 49 -6.09 26.99 -14.81
C VAL A 49 -7.12 26.10 -14.13
N ILE A 50 -6.76 25.61 -12.93
CA ILE A 50 -7.63 24.83 -12.03
C ILE A 50 -7.80 25.70 -10.78
N GLU A 51 -9.02 26.20 -10.55
CA GLU A 51 -9.31 27.04 -9.40
C GLU A 51 -9.34 26.21 -8.11
N GLY A 52 -8.52 26.62 -7.13
CA GLY A 52 -8.26 25.86 -5.91
C GLY A 52 -8.90 26.43 -4.65
N ARG A 53 -9.68 27.50 -4.75
CA ARG A 53 -10.29 28.13 -3.58
C ARG A 53 -11.24 27.17 -2.85
N GLY A 54 -11.00 26.95 -1.56
CA GLY A 54 -11.76 26.01 -0.75
C GLY A 54 -11.37 24.53 -0.98
N LYS A 55 -10.27 24.29 -1.72
CA LYS A 55 -9.76 22.96 -2.02
C LYS A 55 -8.35 22.78 -1.48
N THR A 56 -8.01 21.53 -1.25
CA THR A 56 -6.67 21.12 -0.82
C THR A 56 -6.00 20.29 -1.91
N LEU A 57 -4.78 20.67 -2.25
CA LEU A 57 -3.88 19.92 -3.11
C LEU A 57 -2.88 19.17 -2.23
N LEU A 58 -2.68 17.89 -2.51
CA LEU A 58 -1.73 17.03 -1.81
C LEU A 58 -1.04 16.11 -2.82
N PRO A 59 0.08 15.43 -2.43
CA PRO A 59 0.69 14.43 -3.29
C PRO A 59 -0.30 13.32 -3.61
N GLY A 60 -0.16 12.70 -4.77
CA GLY A 60 -0.90 11.47 -5.07
C GLY A 60 -0.60 10.39 -4.04
N LEU A 61 -1.63 9.66 -3.65
CA LEU A 61 -1.53 8.63 -2.63
C LEU A 61 -0.73 7.42 -3.12
N ILE A 62 -0.10 6.71 -2.18
CA ILE A 62 0.73 5.54 -2.43
C ILE A 62 0.23 4.37 -1.58
N ASP A 63 -0.13 3.27 -2.22
CA ASP A 63 -0.56 2.04 -1.57
C ASP A 63 0.58 1.01 -1.58
N CYS A 64 1.17 0.75 -0.41
CA CYS A 64 2.34 -0.12 -0.28
C CYS A 64 2.02 -1.61 -0.23
N HIS A 65 0.74 -2.00 -0.24
CA HIS A 65 0.35 -3.40 -0.15
C HIS A 65 -0.94 -3.67 -0.92
N VAL A 66 -0.82 -4.17 -2.15
CA VAL A 66 -1.98 -4.50 -2.98
C VAL A 66 -1.84 -5.88 -3.63
N HIS A 67 -2.99 -6.53 -3.89
CA HIS A 67 -3.11 -7.76 -4.66
C HIS A 67 -4.15 -7.59 -5.78
N TYR A 68 -3.89 -6.72 -6.76
CA TYR A 68 -4.84 -6.44 -7.86
C TYR A 68 -5.23 -7.67 -8.67
N THR A 69 -4.47 -8.76 -8.58
CA THR A 69 -4.75 -10.02 -9.25
C THR A 69 -5.81 -10.88 -8.55
N PHE A 70 -6.14 -10.59 -7.30
CA PHE A 70 -7.24 -11.23 -6.60
C PHE A 70 -8.51 -10.40 -6.74
N ASP A 71 -9.64 -11.09 -6.81
CA ASP A 71 -10.96 -10.47 -6.92
C ASP A 71 -11.57 -10.34 -5.53
N PRO A 72 -11.77 -9.13 -5.01
CA PRO A 72 -12.32 -8.92 -3.68
C PRO A 72 -13.78 -9.38 -3.53
N ALA A 73 -14.48 -9.67 -4.63
CA ALA A 73 -15.81 -10.26 -4.58
C ALA A 73 -15.79 -11.78 -4.33
N VAL A 74 -14.63 -12.43 -4.48
CA VAL A 74 -14.47 -13.88 -4.30
C VAL A 74 -13.95 -14.19 -2.90
N VAL A 75 -14.84 -14.66 -2.03
CA VAL A 75 -14.51 -14.97 -0.62
C VAL A 75 -13.66 -16.23 -0.48
N ASP A 76 -13.86 -17.22 -1.36
CA ASP A 76 -13.08 -18.46 -1.37
C ASP A 76 -11.75 -18.23 -2.10
N PHE A 77 -10.67 -18.25 -1.34
CA PHE A 77 -9.33 -18.04 -1.86
C PHE A 77 -8.91 -19.11 -2.89
N SER A 78 -9.38 -20.37 -2.73
CA SER A 78 -9.13 -21.44 -3.71
C SER A 78 -9.80 -21.14 -5.05
N ALA A 79 -11.02 -20.61 -5.02
CA ALA A 79 -11.72 -20.17 -6.23
C ALA A 79 -11.00 -18.99 -6.89
N ASN A 80 -10.46 -18.06 -6.09
CA ASN A 80 -9.70 -16.91 -6.61
C ASN A 80 -8.42 -17.37 -7.33
N THR A 81 -7.67 -18.32 -6.76
CA THR A 81 -6.45 -18.85 -7.37
C THR A 81 -6.69 -19.76 -8.59
N ALA A 82 -7.88 -20.37 -8.70
CA ALA A 82 -8.27 -21.24 -9.82
C ALA A 82 -8.72 -20.47 -11.07
N ARG A 83 -8.85 -19.15 -11.02
CA ARG A 83 -9.27 -18.30 -12.17
C ARG A 83 -8.27 -18.39 -13.32
N SER A 84 -8.77 -18.26 -14.55
CA SER A 84 -7.91 -18.21 -15.74
C SER A 84 -7.00 -16.98 -15.75
N ASP A 85 -5.88 -17.02 -16.48
CA ASP A 85 -4.98 -15.86 -16.62
C ASP A 85 -5.69 -14.63 -17.20
N LEU A 86 -6.63 -14.86 -18.13
CA LEU A 86 -7.41 -13.76 -18.75
C LEU A 86 -8.36 -13.11 -17.72
N ASP A 87 -9.04 -13.89 -16.89
CA ASP A 87 -9.92 -13.37 -15.84
C ASP A 87 -9.12 -12.60 -14.79
N VAL A 88 -7.95 -13.13 -14.41
CA VAL A 88 -7.05 -12.48 -13.46
C VAL A 88 -6.52 -11.17 -14.02
N ALA A 89 -6.08 -11.16 -15.29
CA ALA A 89 -5.57 -9.95 -15.94
C ALA A 89 -6.65 -8.87 -16.10
N ALA A 90 -7.87 -9.27 -16.47
CA ALA A 90 -9.01 -8.35 -16.55
C ALA A 90 -9.37 -7.73 -15.21
N SER A 91 -9.42 -8.55 -14.15
CA SER A 91 -9.63 -8.08 -12.77
C SER A 91 -8.53 -7.12 -12.33
N ALA A 92 -7.27 -7.48 -12.58
CA ALA A 92 -6.12 -6.66 -12.23
C ALA A 92 -6.15 -5.28 -12.90
N ALA A 93 -6.52 -5.23 -14.19
CA ALA A 93 -6.69 -3.98 -14.93
C ALA A 93 -7.82 -3.12 -14.35
N THR A 94 -8.93 -3.75 -13.95
CA THR A 94 -10.07 -3.06 -13.33
C THR A 94 -9.69 -2.49 -11.96
N GLN A 95 -9.03 -3.28 -11.10
CA GLN A 95 -8.58 -2.80 -9.79
C GLN A 95 -7.54 -1.67 -9.91
N ALA A 96 -6.59 -1.78 -10.85
CA ALA A 96 -5.61 -0.72 -11.08
C ALA A 96 -6.26 0.60 -11.53
N ARG A 97 -7.27 0.53 -12.41
CA ARG A 97 -8.04 1.71 -12.83
C ARG A 97 -8.80 2.34 -11.67
N ARG A 98 -9.47 1.50 -10.85
CA ARG A 98 -10.19 1.93 -9.65
C ARG A 98 -9.26 2.63 -8.65
N ALA A 99 -8.09 2.06 -8.37
CA ALA A 99 -7.08 2.67 -7.51
C ALA A 99 -6.66 4.06 -8.00
N LEU A 100 -6.36 4.20 -9.31
CA LEU A 100 -6.00 5.50 -9.88
C LEU A 100 -7.13 6.52 -9.75
N GLY A 101 -8.39 6.12 -9.99
CA GLY A 101 -9.57 6.97 -9.80
C GLY A 101 -9.78 7.42 -8.37
N ALA A 102 -9.38 6.60 -7.40
CA ALA A 102 -9.41 6.91 -5.96
C ALA A 102 -8.20 7.74 -5.47
N GLY A 103 -7.30 8.17 -6.37
CA GLY A 103 -6.16 9.03 -6.01
C GLY A 103 -4.86 8.29 -5.77
N VAL A 104 -4.81 6.97 -5.91
CA VAL A 104 -3.57 6.19 -5.80
C VAL A 104 -2.75 6.35 -7.07
N THR A 105 -1.61 7.03 -7.00
CA THR A 105 -0.74 7.29 -8.16
C THR A 105 0.44 6.34 -8.24
N SER A 106 0.81 5.71 -7.13
CA SER A 106 1.83 4.66 -7.08
C SER A 106 1.37 3.53 -6.15
N ALA A 107 1.78 2.29 -6.43
CA ALA A 107 1.45 1.15 -5.60
C ALA A 107 2.56 0.10 -5.61
N ARG A 108 2.57 -0.78 -4.58
CA ARG A 108 3.43 -1.95 -4.50
C ARG A 108 2.58 -3.22 -4.40
N SER A 109 2.69 -4.09 -5.42
CA SER A 109 2.11 -5.43 -5.34
C SER A 109 2.84 -6.25 -4.28
N ALA A 110 2.07 -6.89 -3.40
CA ALA A 110 2.58 -7.75 -2.34
C ALA A 110 2.58 -9.24 -2.73
N GLY A 111 2.56 -9.50 -4.01
CA GLY A 111 2.57 -10.83 -4.61
C GLY A 111 1.37 -11.09 -5.49
N ALA A 112 1.59 -11.88 -6.52
CA ALA A 112 0.57 -12.20 -7.51
C ALA A 112 0.76 -13.61 -8.05
N GLN A 113 -0.34 -14.28 -8.30
CA GLN A 113 -0.30 -15.55 -8.99
C GLN A 113 0.28 -15.41 -10.41
N ARG A 114 1.14 -16.35 -10.81
CA ARG A 114 1.70 -16.46 -12.17
C ARG A 114 2.42 -15.21 -12.69
N ASN A 115 2.94 -14.36 -11.79
CA ASN A 115 3.63 -13.10 -12.11
C ASN A 115 2.78 -12.12 -12.93
N ILE A 116 1.43 -12.15 -12.81
CA ILE A 116 0.54 -11.29 -13.60
C ILE A 116 0.67 -9.81 -13.19
N ASP A 117 1.11 -9.51 -11.99
CA ASP A 117 1.44 -8.14 -11.56
C ASP A 117 2.62 -7.53 -12.33
N ILE A 118 3.60 -8.35 -12.73
CA ILE A 118 4.72 -7.91 -13.60
C ILE A 118 4.18 -7.50 -14.98
N TRP A 119 3.29 -8.33 -15.57
CA TRP A 119 2.61 -7.98 -16.80
C TRP A 119 1.76 -6.71 -16.66
N LEU A 120 1.00 -6.58 -15.54
CA LEU A 120 0.19 -5.39 -15.27
C LEU A 120 1.04 -4.12 -15.19
N ARG A 121 2.15 -4.17 -14.45
CA ARG A 121 3.13 -3.08 -14.38
C ARG A 121 3.60 -2.66 -15.76
N ASP A 122 4.00 -3.62 -16.58
CA ASP A 122 4.53 -3.35 -17.92
C ASP A 122 3.45 -2.77 -18.83
N ALA A 123 2.21 -3.25 -18.74
CA ALA A 123 1.07 -2.70 -19.49
C ALA A 123 0.72 -1.26 -19.06
N ILE A 124 0.80 -0.95 -17.75
CA ILE A 124 0.61 0.41 -17.24
C ILE A 124 1.73 1.32 -17.75
N ASN A 125 2.99 0.88 -17.65
CA ASN A 125 4.16 1.65 -18.10
C ASN A 125 4.13 1.92 -19.62
N ALA A 126 3.58 0.99 -20.39
CA ALA A 126 3.36 1.15 -21.83
C ALA A 126 2.14 2.04 -22.17
N GLY A 127 1.39 2.51 -21.17
CA GLY A 127 0.17 3.31 -21.36
C GLY A 127 -1.01 2.55 -21.94
N GLN A 128 -0.98 1.22 -21.93
CA GLN A 128 -2.05 0.35 -22.43
C GLN A 128 -3.21 0.25 -21.42
N ILE A 129 -2.90 0.33 -20.14
CA ILE A 129 -3.86 0.26 -19.03
C ILE A 129 -3.65 1.49 -18.15
N PRO A 130 -4.69 2.27 -17.82
CA PRO A 130 -4.59 3.29 -16.78
C PRO A 130 -4.48 2.61 -15.39
N GLY A 131 -3.54 3.09 -14.58
CA GLY A 131 -3.32 2.55 -13.23
C GLY A 131 -2.19 3.29 -12.54
N PRO A 132 -1.98 3.07 -11.22
CA PRO A 132 -0.85 3.60 -10.48
C PRO A 132 0.47 3.04 -11.03
N ARG A 133 1.59 3.78 -10.88
CA ARG A 133 2.91 3.20 -11.12
C ARG A 133 3.11 2.05 -10.16
N LEU A 134 3.27 0.85 -10.69
CA LEU A 134 3.28 -0.37 -9.90
C LEU A 134 4.71 -0.89 -9.71
N GLN A 135 5.10 -1.19 -8.48
CA GLN A 135 6.20 -2.11 -8.19
C GLN A 135 5.63 -3.52 -8.05
N ALA A 136 6.15 -4.47 -8.79
CA ALA A 136 5.67 -5.84 -8.84
C ALA A 136 6.57 -6.78 -8.04
N ALA A 137 5.98 -7.61 -7.18
CA ALA A 137 6.70 -8.63 -6.41
C ALA A 137 6.78 -9.98 -7.15
N GLY A 138 5.86 -10.23 -8.07
CA GLY A 138 5.70 -11.54 -8.68
C GLY A 138 5.16 -12.58 -7.68
N LEU A 139 5.72 -13.79 -7.70
CA LEU A 139 5.35 -14.86 -6.76
C LEU A 139 5.96 -14.59 -5.37
N ALA A 140 5.15 -14.67 -4.32
CA ALA A 140 5.67 -14.65 -2.95
C ALA A 140 6.51 -15.90 -2.66
N ILE A 141 7.49 -15.78 -1.76
CA ILE A 141 8.35 -16.89 -1.34
C ILE A 141 7.95 -17.32 0.07
N GLY A 142 7.65 -18.58 0.26
CA GLY A 142 7.28 -19.17 1.56
C GLY A 142 7.89 -20.55 1.73
N ILE A 143 7.66 -21.15 2.91
CA ILE A 143 8.07 -22.55 3.18
C ILE A 143 7.11 -23.55 2.52
N THR A 144 7.56 -24.79 2.33
CA THR A 144 6.71 -25.88 1.82
C THR A 144 5.46 -26.05 2.67
N GLY A 145 4.27 -25.97 2.03
CA GLY A 145 2.97 -26.08 2.68
C GLY A 145 2.59 -24.91 3.58
N GLY A 146 3.36 -23.80 3.55
CA GLY A 146 3.08 -22.60 4.30
C GLY A 146 1.94 -21.76 3.72
N HIS A 147 1.62 -20.65 4.37
CA HIS A 147 0.63 -19.70 3.85
C HIS A 147 1.01 -19.20 2.45
N GLY A 148 0.03 -19.11 1.56
CA GLY A 148 0.26 -18.66 0.18
C GLY A 148 0.93 -19.67 -0.76
N HIS A 149 1.21 -20.91 -0.32
CA HIS A 149 1.83 -21.95 -1.15
C HIS A 149 1.12 -22.16 -2.50
N MET A 150 -0.21 -21.96 -2.56
CA MET A 150 -1.01 -22.16 -3.78
C MET A 150 -0.68 -21.18 -4.92
N PHE A 151 -0.07 -20.05 -4.62
CA PHE A 151 0.24 -18.99 -5.60
C PHE A 151 1.66 -18.43 -5.47
N GLY A 152 2.48 -19.04 -4.58
CA GLY A 152 3.85 -18.65 -4.29
C GLY A 152 4.90 -19.63 -4.80
N ILE A 153 6.14 -19.40 -4.41
CA ILE A 153 7.25 -20.31 -4.54
C ILE A 153 7.50 -20.97 -3.18
N GLU A 154 7.42 -22.28 -3.14
CA GLU A 154 7.83 -23.06 -1.98
C GLU A 154 9.35 -23.24 -2.00
N ALA A 155 10.01 -22.92 -0.88
CA ALA A 155 11.44 -23.03 -0.72
C ALA A 155 11.81 -23.38 0.73
N ASP A 156 12.72 -24.33 0.91
CA ASP A 156 13.21 -24.75 2.20
C ASP A 156 14.75 -24.72 2.24
N GLY A 157 15.26 -24.06 3.28
CA GLY A 157 16.70 -23.90 3.47
C GLY A 157 17.36 -22.88 2.53
N GLU A 158 18.60 -22.53 2.85
CA GLU A 158 19.33 -21.41 2.24
C GLU A 158 19.40 -21.48 0.71
N VAL A 159 19.74 -22.65 0.15
CA VAL A 159 19.95 -22.81 -1.30
C VAL A 159 18.68 -22.55 -2.09
N GLU A 160 17.54 -23.01 -1.59
CA GLU A 160 16.26 -22.83 -2.29
C GLU A 160 15.74 -21.38 -2.14
N PHE A 161 15.88 -20.76 -0.98
CA PHE A 161 15.56 -19.35 -0.81
C PHE A 161 16.39 -18.46 -1.74
N VAL A 162 17.72 -18.68 -1.85
CA VAL A 162 18.59 -17.96 -2.78
C VAL A 162 18.13 -18.16 -4.23
N ARG A 163 17.78 -19.38 -4.59
CA ARG A 163 17.26 -19.71 -5.94
C ARG A 163 15.94 -18.99 -6.21
N ALA A 164 15.02 -18.98 -5.25
CA ALA A 164 13.74 -18.30 -5.35
C ALA A 164 13.89 -16.79 -5.55
N VAL A 165 14.73 -16.12 -4.75
CA VAL A 165 15.05 -14.69 -4.92
C VAL A 165 15.59 -14.41 -6.33
N ARG A 166 16.60 -15.14 -6.76
CA ARG A 166 17.22 -14.97 -8.09
C ARG A 166 16.23 -15.22 -9.22
N ARG A 167 15.33 -16.19 -9.04
CA ARG A 167 14.25 -16.49 -9.99
C ARG A 167 13.32 -15.30 -10.12
N GLN A 168 12.81 -14.73 -9.00
CA GLN A 168 11.91 -13.58 -9.04
C GLN A 168 12.58 -12.37 -9.69
N VAL A 169 13.82 -12.06 -9.35
CA VAL A 169 14.57 -10.96 -9.99
C VAL A 169 14.74 -11.20 -11.50
N ARG A 170 15.12 -12.42 -11.91
CA ARG A 170 15.21 -12.79 -13.34
C ARG A 170 13.89 -12.62 -14.07
N ASP A 171 12.77 -12.98 -13.40
CA ASP A 171 11.43 -12.93 -13.96
C ASP A 171 10.86 -11.50 -13.95
N GLY A 172 11.60 -10.51 -13.40
CA GLY A 172 11.31 -9.09 -13.51
C GLY A 172 10.70 -8.45 -12.26
N ALA A 173 10.75 -9.11 -11.10
CA ALA A 173 10.26 -8.52 -9.84
C ALA A 173 11.09 -7.28 -9.43
N ASP A 174 10.39 -6.23 -9.00
CA ASP A 174 10.97 -4.99 -8.48
C ASP A 174 11.29 -5.10 -6.98
N VAL A 175 10.57 -5.98 -6.27
CA VAL A 175 10.64 -6.19 -4.83
C VAL A 175 10.42 -7.66 -4.53
N ILE A 176 10.92 -8.15 -3.39
CA ILE A 176 10.76 -9.55 -2.98
C ILE A 176 9.72 -9.63 -1.85
N LYS A 177 8.68 -10.41 -2.05
CA LYS A 177 7.69 -10.76 -1.01
C LYS A 177 8.06 -12.08 -0.37
N ILE A 178 8.10 -12.10 0.97
CA ILE A 178 8.16 -13.33 1.75
C ILE A 178 6.93 -13.52 2.62
N ILE A 179 6.62 -14.78 2.91
CA ILE A 179 5.55 -15.18 3.82
C ILE A 179 6.22 -15.75 5.08
N ALA A 180 6.26 -14.96 6.15
CA ALA A 180 6.95 -15.33 7.38
C ALA A 180 6.02 -15.93 8.44
N SER A 181 4.70 -15.90 8.23
CA SER A 181 3.72 -16.48 9.15
C SER A 181 2.49 -17.05 8.45
N GLU A 182 1.74 -17.89 9.18
CA GLU A 182 0.34 -18.17 8.86
C GLU A 182 -0.47 -16.86 8.87
N ALA A 183 -1.58 -16.85 8.10
CA ALA A 183 -2.55 -15.77 8.13
C ALA A 183 -3.68 -16.02 9.13
N ALA A 184 -4.17 -14.96 9.76
CA ALA A 184 -5.38 -14.96 10.58
C ALA A 184 -6.61 -14.81 9.66
N MET A 185 -6.91 -15.82 8.84
CA MET A 185 -7.98 -15.74 7.83
C MET A 185 -9.36 -16.04 8.41
N LEU A 186 -10.39 -15.36 7.84
CA LEU A 186 -11.83 -15.62 8.08
C LEU A 186 -12.24 -17.06 7.80
N THR A 187 -11.66 -17.67 6.78
CA THR A 187 -12.12 -18.89 6.12
C THR A 187 -11.35 -20.15 6.48
N THR A 188 -10.43 -20.12 7.45
CA THR A 188 -9.74 -21.35 7.86
C THR A 188 -10.71 -22.32 8.53
N THR A 189 -11.40 -23.08 7.69
CA THR A 189 -12.27 -24.21 8.08
C THR A 189 -11.48 -25.36 8.73
N GLY A 190 -10.15 -25.29 8.78
CA GLY A 190 -9.26 -26.32 9.29
C GLY A 190 -8.74 -26.13 10.70
N LEU A 191 -9.06 -25.05 11.39
CA LEU A 191 -8.62 -24.88 12.78
C LEU A 191 -9.41 -25.79 13.70
N ARG A 192 -8.69 -26.74 14.33
CA ARG A 192 -9.28 -27.57 15.40
C ARG A 192 -9.84 -26.65 16.49
N PRO A 193 -11.03 -26.94 17.03
CA PRO A 193 -11.55 -26.26 18.21
C PRO A 193 -10.48 -26.25 19.32
N GLY A 194 -10.08 -25.07 19.81
CA GLY A 194 -9.02 -24.93 20.80
C GLY A 194 -7.61 -24.69 20.28
N ALA A 195 -7.38 -24.59 18.96
CA ALA A 195 -6.12 -24.12 18.41
C ALA A 195 -6.00 -22.60 18.64
N ALA A 196 -5.29 -22.22 19.69
CA ALA A 196 -5.15 -20.83 20.13
C ALA A 196 -4.04 -20.05 19.40
N VAL A 197 -3.55 -20.52 18.25
CA VAL A 197 -2.37 -19.91 17.62
C VAL A 197 -2.68 -19.51 16.18
N PHE A 198 -3.07 -18.25 16.01
CA PHE A 198 -3.06 -17.57 14.74
C PHE A 198 -1.69 -16.91 14.52
N GLY A 199 -1.24 -16.82 13.27
CA GLY A 199 -0.02 -16.11 12.93
C GLY A 199 1.26 -16.82 13.41
N ARG A 200 1.25 -18.15 13.48
CA ARG A 200 2.45 -18.93 13.77
C ARG A 200 3.55 -18.57 12.78
N ALA A 201 4.77 -18.33 13.30
CA ALA A 201 5.92 -18.10 12.46
C ALA A 201 6.22 -19.32 11.58
N GLU A 202 6.39 -19.11 10.29
CA GLU A 202 6.75 -20.12 9.28
C GLU A 202 8.21 -20.01 8.90
N MET A 203 8.76 -18.79 8.86
CA MET A 203 10.18 -18.56 8.62
C MET A 203 10.91 -18.17 9.90
N ARG A 204 12.07 -18.78 10.10
CA ARG A 204 13.01 -18.39 11.17
C ARG A 204 13.80 -17.16 10.77
N GLU A 205 14.32 -16.42 11.75
CA GLU A 205 15.19 -15.25 11.53
C GLU A 205 16.33 -15.53 10.52
N ALA A 206 16.99 -16.69 10.65
CA ALA A 206 18.09 -17.07 9.74
C ALA A 206 17.64 -17.23 8.28
N GLU A 207 16.44 -17.74 8.04
CA GLU A 207 15.86 -17.92 6.70
C GLU A 207 15.46 -16.58 6.09
N VAL A 208 14.83 -15.70 6.90
CA VAL A 208 14.53 -14.33 6.49
C VAL A 208 15.83 -13.59 6.12
N ARG A 209 16.87 -13.69 6.95
CA ARG A 209 18.16 -13.05 6.71
C ARG A 209 18.79 -13.49 5.38
N VAL A 210 18.74 -14.77 5.06
CA VAL A 210 19.23 -15.29 3.77
C VAL A 210 18.52 -14.61 2.59
N VAL A 211 17.20 -14.50 2.64
CA VAL A 211 16.42 -13.82 1.59
C VAL A 211 16.81 -12.36 1.48
N VAL A 212 16.86 -11.64 2.62
CA VAL A 212 17.18 -10.20 2.67
C VAL A 212 18.57 -9.93 2.11
N GLU A 213 19.60 -10.65 2.57
CA GLU A 213 20.99 -10.45 2.08
C GLU A 213 21.10 -10.64 0.56
N HIS A 214 20.40 -11.63 0.00
CA HIS A 214 20.46 -11.89 -1.43
C HIS A 214 19.62 -10.92 -2.24
N ALA A 215 18.46 -10.50 -1.73
CA ALA A 215 17.62 -9.49 -2.36
C ALA A 215 18.33 -8.12 -2.40
N HIS A 216 18.89 -7.67 -1.27
CA HIS A 216 19.62 -6.41 -1.17
C HIS A 216 20.87 -6.37 -2.07
N ARG A 217 21.61 -7.47 -2.20
CA ARG A 217 22.71 -7.56 -3.19
C ARG A 217 22.27 -7.41 -4.64
N LEU A 218 21.00 -7.68 -4.92
CA LEU A 218 20.37 -7.50 -6.23
C LEU A 218 19.55 -6.20 -6.29
N GLU A 219 19.75 -5.30 -5.33
CA GLU A 219 19.05 -4.01 -5.23
C GLU A 219 17.52 -4.17 -5.18
N ARG A 220 17.04 -5.21 -4.48
CA ARG A 220 15.61 -5.46 -4.26
C ARG A 220 15.29 -5.39 -2.77
N ARG A 221 14.31 -4.56 -2.43
CA ARG A 221 13.74 -4.50 -1.09
C ARG A 221 12.90 -5.73 -0.79
N VAL A 222 12.73 -6.03 0.51
CA VAL A 222 12.00 -7.21 0.98
C VAL A 222 10.84 -6.76 1.86
N LEU A 223 9.62 -7.20 1.53
CA LEU A 223 8.42 -7.06 2.36
C LEU A 223 8.03 -8.43 2.93
N ALA A 224 7.67 -8.46 4.21
CA ALA A 224 7.34 -9.69 4.91
C ALA A 224 5.91 -9.70 5.44
N HIS A 225 5.08 -10.64 4.95
CA HIS A 225 3.85 -10.99 5.65
C HIS A 225 4.22 -11.58 7.01
N ALA A 226 3.87 -10.91 8.10
CA ALA A 226 4.20 -11.33 9.46
C ALA A 226 3.11 -10.86 10.44
N GLN A 227 2.24 -11.76 10.86
CA GLN A 227 1.08 -11.40 11.68
C GLN A 227 1.28 -11.62 13.16
N GLY A 228 1.91 -12.73 13.56
CA GLY A 228 2.15 -13.05 14.98
C GLY A 228 3.51 -12.58 15.48
N SER A 229 3.65 -12.45 16.81
CA SER A 229 4.84 -11.91 17.48
C SER A 229 6.15 -12.54 17.05
N ALA A 230 6.22 -13.88 16.96
CA ALA A 230 7.47 -14.57 16.57
C ALA A 230 7.87 -14.26 15.12
N ALA A 231 6.90 -14.10 14.21
CA ALA A 231 7.15 -13.76 12.82
C ALA A 231 7.60 -12.30 12.66
N VAL A 232 6.96 -11.37 13.38
CA VAL A 232 7.36 -9.96 13.40
C VAL A 232 8.80 -9.81 13.91
N ILE A 233 9.17 -10.51 14.99
CA ILE A 233 10.54 -10.54 15.51
C ILE A 233 11.51 -11.12 14.49
N SER A 234 11.16 -12.26 13.85
CA SER A 234 12.00 -12.88 12.82
C SER A 234 12.21 -11.96 11.62
N ALA A 235 11.15 -11.29 11.16
CA ALA A 235 11.19 -10.35 10.05
C ALA A 235 12.06 -9.12 10.37
N ALA A 236 11.83 -8.47 11.52
CA ALA A 236 12.59 -7.29 11.95
C ALA A 236 14.08 -7.61 12.11
N ARG A 237 14.43 -8.67 12.85
CA ARG A 237 15.83 -9.10 13.05
C ARG A 237 16.48 -9.65 11.79
N GLY A 238 15.69 -10.23 10.89
CA GLY A 238 16.13 -10.67 9.57
C GLY A 238 16.48 -9.54 8.62
N GLY A 239 16.06 -8.29 8.95
CA GLY A 239 16.43 -7.08 8.23
C GLY A 239 15.54 -6.74 7.06
N VAL A 240 14.25 -7.13 7.07
CA VAL A 240 13.30 -6.75 6.03
C VAL A 240 13.09 -5.23 5.96
N ASP A 241 12.71 -4.71 4.80
CA ASP A 241 12.45 -3.28 4.62
C ASP A 241 11.06 -2.89 5.14
N SER A 242 10.09 -3.81 5.09
CA SER A 242 8.79 -3.61 5.74
C SER A 242 8.22 -4.89 6.32
N VAL A 243 7.50 -4.71 7.43
CA VAL A 243 6.64 -5.72 8.05
C VAL A 243 5.21 -5.39 7.68
N GLU A 244 4.50 -6.36 7.15
CA GLU A 244 3.11 -6.22 6.72
C GLU A 244 2.19 -6.80 7.81
N HIS A 245 1.08 -6.11 8.09
CA HIS A 245 0.00 -6.50 9.00
C HIS A 245 0.34 -6.36 10.50
N ALA A 246 1.19 -7.21 11.06
CA ALA A 246 1.46 -7.32 12.51
C ALA A 246 0.18 -7.46 13.38
N PHE A 247 -0.89 -8.08 12.85
CA PHE A 247 -2.23 -8.15 13.47
C PHE A 247 -2.22 -8.65 14.92
N LEU A 248 -1.37 -9.62 15.23
CA LEU A 248 -1.34 -10.35 16.49
C LEU A 248 -0.01 -10.15 17.22
N ALA A 249 0.72 -9.08 16.87
CA ALA A 249 1.99 -8.78 17.51
C ALA A 249 1.76 -8.23 18.93
N ASP A 250 2.46 -8.81 19.89
CA ASP A 250 2.47 -8.32 21.27
C ASP A 250 3.44 -7.15 21.46
N GLU A 251 3.45 -6.58 22.66
CA GLU A 251 4.30 -5.43 22.99
C GLU A 251 5.78 -5.71 22.73
N ALA A 252 6.28 -6.89 23.09
CA ALA A 252 7.70 -7.24 22.90
C ALA A 252 8.09 -7.35 21.42
N ALA A 253 7.17 -7.83 20.57
CA ALA A 253 7.39 -7.89 19.12
C ALA A 253 7.42 -6.50 18.49
N ILE A 254 6.54 -5.60 18.92
CA ILE A 254 6.51 -4.21 18.45
C ILE A 254 7.72 -3.43 18.97
N GLU A 255 8.18 -3.65 20.21
CA GLU A 255 9.43 -3.08 20.71
C GLU A 255 10.65 -3.58 19.91
N CYS A 256 10.66 -4.86 19.54
CA CYS A 256 11.68 -5.39 18.65
C CYS A 256 11.64 -4.69 17.29
N LEU A 257 10.45 -4.52 16.70
CA LEU A 257 10.28 -3.79 15.42
C LEU A 257 10.79 -2.34 15.53
N ALA A 258 10.44 -1.63 16.62
CA ALA A 258 10.87 -0.25 16.87
C ALA A 258 12.40 -0.12 17.01
N GLY A 259 13.09 -1.16 17.45
CA GLY A 259 14.55 -1.23 17.51
C GLY A 259 15.25 -1.49 16.16
N HIS A 260 14.49 -1.64 15.09
CA HIS A 260 14.99 -1.93 13.73
C HIS A 260 14.45 -0.92 12.71
N SER A 261 15.02 -0.88 11.52
CA SER A 261 14.70 0.13 10.49
C SER A 261 13.48 -0.22 9.62
N ALA A 262 12.81 -1.34 9.87
CA ALA A 262 11.68 -1.77 9.06
C ALA A 262 10.46 -0.85 9.25
N THR A 263 9.81 -0.49 8.15
CA THR A 263 8.53 0.24 8.16
C THR A 263 7.38 -0.73 8.45
N LEU A 264 6.39 -0.31 9.23
CA LEU A 264 5.15 -1.06 9.42
C LEU A 264 4.11 -0.63 8.38
N VAL A 265 3.55 -1.60 7.65
CA VAL A 265 2.41 -1.43 6.76
C VAL A 265 1.24 -2.21 7.36
N PRO A 266 0.37 -1.59 8.17
CA PRO A 266 -0.53 -2.32 9.06
C PRO A 266 -1.73 -2.94 8.35
N THR A 267 -2.17 -2.41 7.21
CA THR A 267 -3.37 -2.89 6.48
C THR A 267 -4.64 -2.94 7.35
N LEU A 268 -4.87 -1.87 8.10
CA LEU A 268 -5.98 -1.76 9.07
C LEU A 268 -7.35 -1.98 8.43
N VAL A 269 -7.49 -1.58 7.16
CA VAL A 269 -8.74 -1.72 6.41
C VAL A 269 -9.20 -3.17 6.29
N VAL A 270 -8.28 -4.15 6.29
CA VAL A 270 -8.63 -5.59 6.23
C VAL A 270 -9.44 -6.00 7.45
N THR A 271 -8.99 -5.63 8.65
CA THR A 271 -9.69 -6.00 9.89
C THR A 271 -10.99 -5.22 10.07
N ASP A 272 -11.04 -3.96 9.61
CA ASP A 272 -12.27 -3.13 9.58
C ASP A 272 -13.34 -3.73 8.65
N VAL A 273 -12.97 -4.13 7.44
CA VAL A 273 -13.86 -4.78 6.47
C VAL A 273 -14.30 -6.15 6.96
N ASN A 274 -13.38 -6.98 7.40
CA ASN A 274 -13.65 -8.35 7.85
C ASN A 274 -14.62 -8.39 9.02
N ARG A 275 -14.50 -7.46 9.98
CA ARG A 275 -15.42 -7.32 11.11
C ARG A 275 -16.85 -6.99 10.65
N SER A 276 -16.97 -6.24 9.55
CA SER A 276 -18.24 -5.76 9.00
C SER A 276 -18.88 -6.72 8.00
N MET A 277 -18.22 -7.84 7.66
CA MET A 277 -18.71 -8.78 6.66
C MET A 277 -20.09 -9.35 7.03
N PRO A 278 -21.03 -9.39 6.08
CA PRO A 278 -22.35 -10.01 6.30
C PRO A 278 -22.23 -11.53 6.43
N GLY A 279 -23.13 -12.14 7.18
CA GLY A 279 -23.25 -13.61 7.26
C GLY A 279 -22.25 -14.30 8.20
N LEU A 280 -21.45 -13.57 8.96
CA LEU A 280 -20.56 -14.16 9.96
C LEU A 280 -21.36 -14.88 11.05
N SER A 281 -20.98 -16.12 11.36
CA SER A 281 -21.46 -16.83 12.54
C SER A 281 -21.02 -16.13 13.84
N PRO A 282 -21.69 -16.36 14.99
CA PRO A 282 -21.28 -15.78 16.27
C PRO A 282 -19.80 -16.02 16.60
N VAL A 283 -19.30 -17.23 16.34
CA VAL A 283 -17.91 -17.62 16.60
C VAL A 283 -16.94 -16.85 15.69
N GLN A 284 -17.28 -16.70 14.42
CA GLN A 284 -16.46 -15.91 13.48
C GLN A 284 -16.44 -14.44 13.88
N ARG A 285 -17.55 -13.89 14.30
CA ARG A 285 -17.65 -12.50 14.76
C ARG A 285 -16.78 -12.25 16.00
N GLU A 286 -16.92 -13.11 17.02
CA GLU A 286 -16.09 -13.01 18.23
C GLU A 286 -14.58 -13.07 17.91
N ARG A 287 -14.22 -13.92 16.96
CA ARG A 287 -12.84 -14.02 16.46
C ARG A 287 -12.38 -12.75 15.75
N GLN A 288 -13.20 -12.18 14.87
CA GLN A 288 -12.87 -10.93 14.18
C GLN A 288 -12.73 -9.76 15.17
N ASP A 289 -13.61 -9.68 16.16
CA ASP A 289 -13.51 -8.69 17.23
C ASP A 289 -12.23 -8.85 18.07
N LEU A 290 -11.75 -10.07 18.27
CA LEU A 290 -10.48 -10.32 18.95
C LEU A 290 -9.29 -9.87 18.09
N ILE A 291 -9.27 -10.25 16.80
CA ILE A 291 -8.21 -9.86 15.86
C ILE A 291 -8.13 -8.34 15.75
N GLU A 292 -9.27 -7.66 15.58
CA GLU A 292 -9.32 -6.18 15.49
C GLU A 292 -8.75 -5.53 16.77
N ARG A 293 -9.13 -6.00 17.96
CA ARG A 293 -8.57 -5.46 19.22
C ARG A 293 -7.07 -5.66 19.33
N MET A 294 -6.55 -6.82 18.93
CA MET A 294 -5.11 -7.09 18.96
C MET A 294 -4.37 -6.23 17.94
N HIS A 295 -4.92 -6.12 16.73
CA HIS A 295 -4.35 -5.30 15.67
C HIS A 295 -4.32 -3.81 16.06
N ARG A 296 -5.41 -3.30 16.64
CA ARG A 296 -5.47 -1.96 17.21
C ARG A 296 -4.36 -1.74 18.24
N ALA A 297 -4.23 -2.62 19.22
CA ALA A 297 -3.23 -2.51 20.27
C ALA A 297 -1.80 -2.54 19.72
N SER A 298 -1.52 -3.41 18.75
CA SER A 298 -0.24 -3.50 18.06
C SER A 298 0.09 -2.21 17.30
N CYS A 299 -0.87 -1.67 16.55
CA CYS A 299 -0.72 -0.42 15.80
C CYS A 299 -0.52 0.79 16.72
N GLU A 300 -1.36 0.97 17.74
CA GLU A 300 -1.23 2.04 18.74
C GLU A 300 0.12 1.98 19.46
N ARG A 301 0.61 0.77 19.80
CA ARG A 301 1.94 0.60 20.37
C ARG A 301 3.04 1.00 19.42
N ALA A 302 2.97 0.59 18.14
CA ALA A 302 3.94 0.96 17.11
C ALA A 302 4.02 2.48 16.93
N ILE A 303 2.87 3.16 16.85
CA ILE A 303 2.78 4.62 16.77
C ILE A 303 3.42 5.26 18.00
N SER A 304 3.11 4.78 19.22
CA SER A 304 3.66 5.33 20.48
C SER A 304 5.18 5.21 20.59
N LEU A 305 5.76 4.22 19.96
CA LEU A 305 7.22 3.99 19.90
C LEU A 305 7.91 4.68 18.72
N GLY A 306 7.17 5.41 17.88
CA GLY A 306 7.71 6.12 16.72
C GLY A 306 8.15 5.19 15.57
N VAL A 307 7.56 4.00 15.46
CA VAL A 307 7.77 3.13 14.29
C VAL A 307 7.30 3.88 13.05
N THR A 308 8.12 3.91 12.01
CA THR A 308 7.72 4.51 10.73
C THR A 308 6.55 3.73 10.14
N MET A 309 5.46 4.44 9.84
CA MET A 309 4.26 3.88 9.24
C MET A 309 4.18 4.21 7.76
N ALA A 310 3.70 3.25 6.95
CA ALA A 310 3.24 3.51 5.59
C ALA A 310 1.89 2.82 5.37
N THR A 311 1.08 3.35 4.46
CA THR A 311 -0.24 2.79 4.17
C THR A 311 -0.18 1.60 3.21
N GLY A 312 -1.08 0.65 3.42
CA GLY A 312 -1.35 -0.47 2.52
C GLY A 312 -2.78 -0.97 2.75
N THR A 313 -3.50 -1.30 1.68
CA THR A 313 -4.89 -1.74 1.80
C THR A 313 -5.05 -3.24 1.90
N ASP A 314 -4.10 -4.01 1.37
CA ASP A 314 -4.27 -5.43 1.09
C ASP A 314 -5.45 -5.70 0.11
N THR A 315 -5.61 -4.78 -0.85
CA THR A 315 -6.62 -4.90 -1.93
C THR A 315 -6.56 -6.28 -2.57
N GLY A 316 -7.71 -6.91 -2.73
CA GLY A 316 -7.85 -8.27 -3.23
C GLY A 316 -8.26 -9.27 -2.14
N GLU A 317 -8.08 -8.92 -0.86
CA GLU A 317 -8.75 -9.63 0.23
C GLU A 317 -10.28 -9.45 0.11
N PRO A 318 -11.07 -10.42 0.60
CA PRO A 318 -12.53 -10.36 0.48
C PRO A 318 -13.11 -9.03 0.98
N GLY A 319 -13.82 -8.33 0.10
CA GLY A 319 -14.42 -7.03 0.39
C GLY A 319 -13.47 -5.83 0.37
N VAL A 320 -12.15 -6.04 0.26
CA VAL A 320 -11.17 -4.94 0.22
C VAL A 320 -10.90 -4.52 -1.22
N THR A 321 -11.59 -3.48 -1.66
CA THR A 321 -11.49 -2.92 -3.01
C THR A 321 -10.39 -1.85 -3.11
N ALA A 322 -9.91 -1.59 -4.34
CA ALA A 322 -8.76 -0.73 -4.59
C ALA A 322 -8.99 0.78 -4.35
N ASP A 323 -10.18 1.18 -3.98
CA ASP A 323 -10.57 2.56 -3.64
C ASP A 323 -10.58 2.83 -2.13
N LEU A 324 -10.11 1.90 -1.30
CA LEU A 324 -10.21 2.01 0.17
C LEU A 324 -8.98 2.61 0.86
N LEU A 325 -7.98 3.12 0.12
CA LEU A 325 -6.77 3.67 0.76
C LEU A 325 -7.08 4.88 1.67
N TRP A 326 -8.07 5.69 1.33
CA TRP A 326 -8.53 6.77 2.21
C TRP A 326 -8.98 6.23 3.58
N ARG A 327 -9.61 5.05 3.61
CA ARG A 327 -10.06 4.43 4.86
C ARG A 327 -8.88 3.98 5.73
N GLU A 328 -7.82 3.46 5.12
CA GLU A 328 -6.57 3.14 5.82
C GLU A 328 -5.98 4.38 6.51
N ILE A 329 -5.97 5.54 5.80
CA ILE A 329 -5.50 6.82 6.35
C ILE A 329 -6.35 7.27 7.54
N VAL A 330 -7.69 7.15 7.44
CA VAL A 330 -8.61 7.45 8.55
C VAL A 330 -8.34 6.53 9.74
N LEU A 331 -8.18 5.24 9.50
CA LEU A 331 -7.92 4.25 10.57
C LEU A 331 -6.59 4.50 11.27
N LEU A 332 -5.53 4.89 10.55
CA LEU A 332 -4.27 5.31 11.18
C LEU A 332 -4.49 6.47 12.14
N ASN A 333 -5.26 7.47 11.75
CA ASN A 333 -5.60 8.58 12.64
C ASN A 333 -6.45 8.14 13.83
N ASP A 334 -7.44 7.27 13.64
CA ASP A 334 -8.26 6.69 14.70
C ASP A 334 -7.42 5.86 15.71
N HIS A 335 -6.23 5.39 15.31
CA HIS A 335 -5.29 4.63 16.14
C HIS A 335 -4.18 5.48 16.75
N GLY A 336 -4.22 6.80 16.58
CA GLY A 336 -3.40 7.73 17.34
C GLY A 336 -2.34 8.51 16.56
N THR A 337 -2.24 8.38 15.24
CA THR A 337 -1.43 9.33 14.46
C THR A 337 -2.11 10.68 14.38
N SER A 338 -1.36 11.75 14.17
CA SER A 338 -1.96 13.01 13.72
C SER A 338 -2.52 12.87 12.30
N ALA A 339 -3.49 13.70 11.90
CA ALA A 339 -4.00 13.69 10.53
C ALA A 339 -2.87 13.93 9.50
N MET A 340 -1.89 14.78 9.82
CA MET A 340 -0.73 15.03 8.96
C MET A 340 0.16 13.79 8.85
N ASP A 341 0.44 13.09 9.96
CA ASP A 341 1.27 11.88 9.92
C ASP A 341 0.57 10.75 9.18
N ALA A 342 -0.77 10.64 9.29
CA ALA A 342 -1.55 9.68 8.50
C ALA A 342 -1.45 9.96 6.99
N VAL A 343 -1.49 11.25 6.58
CA VAL A 343 -1.28 11.63 5.18
C VAL A 343 0.18 11.38 4.76
N LYS A 344 1.17 11.69 5.61
CA LYS A 344 2.58 11.37 5.33
C LYS A 344 2.81 9.87 5.17
N ALA A 345 2.12 9.03 5.95
CA ALA A 345 2.17 7.57 5.79
C ALA A 345 1.71 7.11 4.40
N ALA A 346 0.77 7.83 3.78
CA ALA A 346 0.25 7.56 2.44
C ALA A 346 0.98 8.32 1.31
N THR A 347 1.99 9.10 1.62
CA THR A 347 2.69 9.95 0.65
C THR A 347 4.21 9.84 0.82
N SER A 348 4.84 10.70 1.60
CA SER A 348 6.31 10.77 1.74
C SER A 348 6.92 9.52 2.37
N ASN A 349 6.33 8.97 3.45
CA ASN A 349 6.86 7.75 4.08
C ASN A 349 6.72 6.54 3.13
N ALA A 350 5.56 6.43 2.47
CA ALA A 350 5.32 5.38 1.47
C ALA A 350 6.30 5.50 0.29
N ALA A 351 6.56 6.73 -0.20
CA ALA A 351 7.55 6.95 -1.26
C ALA A 351 8.96 6.52 -0.84
N ALA A 352 9.38 6.88 0.39
CA ALA A 352 10.65 6.46 0.96
C ALA A 352 10.75 4.92 1.10
N LEU A 353 9.66 4.27 1.58
CA LEU A 353 9.60 2.81 1.65
C LEU A 353 9.74 2.17 0.26
N LEU A 354 9.14 2.73 -0.77
CA LEU A 354 9.24 2.21 -2.13
C LEU A 354 10.56 2.61 -2.83
N GLY A 355 11.34 3.54 -2.28
CA GLY A 355 12.56 4.08 -2.90
C GLY A 355 12.28 4.92 -4.13
N ILE A 356 11.17 5.66 -4.13
CA ILE A 356 10.73 6.55 -5.20
C ILE A 356 10.61 8.02 -4.73
N ASP A 357 11.08 8.32 -3.54
CA ASP A 357 11.01 9.63 -2.89
C ASP A 357 11.79 10.73 -3.61
N ASP A 358 12.82 10.39 -4.38
CA ASP A 358 13.48 11.33 -5.28
C ASP A 358 12.55 11.87 -6.38
N SER A 359 11.51 11.13 -6.74
CA SER A 359 10.65 11.45 -7.88
C SER A 359 9.21 11.79 -7.55
N THR A 360 8.67 11.32 -6.42
CA THR A 360 7.27 11.52 -6.02
C THR A 360 7.09 11.50 -4.49
N GLY A 361 5.85 11.53 -4.00
CA GLY A 361 5.52 11.48 -2.56
C GLY A 361 5.49 12.83 -1.87
N THR A 362 6.03 13.88 -2.48
CA THR A 362 5.96 15.27 -2.00
C THR A 362 5.71 16.24 -3.15
N ILE A 363 5.21 17.45 -2.85
CA ILE A 363 4.99 18.51 -3.83
C ILE A 363 6.16 19.49 -3.78
N GLU A 364 7.20 19.21 -4.56
CA GLU A 364 8.42 19.99 -4.66
C GLU A 364 8.81 20.22 -6.12
N PRO A 365 9.40 21.38 -6.44
CA PRO A 365 9.91 21.65 -7.80
C PRO A 365 10.86 20.55 -8.29
N GLY A 366 10.63 20.07 -9.51
CA GLY A 366 11.41 19.02 -10.15
C GLY A 366 10.84 17.59 -10.00
N LYS A 367 10.01 17.34 -8.98
CA LYS A 367 9.32 16.04 -8.83
C LYS A 367 8.21 15.85 -9.85
N LEU A 368 7.79 14.61 -10.04
CA LEU A 368 6.65 14.28 -10.90
C LEU A 368 5.38 14.94 -10.37
N ALA A 369 4.55 15.41 -11.29
CA ALA A 369 3.25 15.95 -10.95
C ALA A 369 2.24 14.80 -10.71
N ASP A 370 2.41 14.12 -9.58
CA ASP A 370 1.51 13.14 -9.03
C ASP A 370 0.75 13.84 -7.90
N LEU A 371 -0.47 14.26 -8.17
CA LEU A 371 -1.21 15.20 -7.34
C LEU A 371 -2.65 14.75 -7.17
N LEU A 372 -3.20 15.01 -5.98
CA LEU A 372 -4.59 14.80 -5.63
C LEU A 372 -5.22 16.13 -5.23
N LEU A 373 -6.34 16.49 -5.83
CA LEU A 373 -7.14 17.67 -5.46
C LEU A 373 -8.45 17.18 -4.82
N VAL A 374 -8.72 17.66 -3.61
CA VAL A 374 -9.95 17.36 -2.87
C VAL A 374 -10.65 18.62 -2.44
N SER A 375 -11.98 18.57 -2.26
CA SER A 375 -12.74 19.66 -1.64
C SER A 375 -12.50 19.69 -0.13
N GLY A 376 -12.45 20.89 0.45
CA GLY A 376 -12.33 21.08 1.90
C GLY A 376 -10.92 20.92 2.44
N ASP A 377 -10.84 20.51 3.71
CA ASP A 377 -9.60 20.41 4.49
C ASP A 377 -9.43 19.02 5.10
N PRO A 378 -8.56 18.18 4.54
CA PRO A 378 -8.29 16.83 5.08
C PRO A 378 -7.76 16.84 6.53
N MET A 379 -7.18 17.96 6.98
CA MET A 379 -6.71 18.04 8.37
C MET A 379 -7.86 18.19 9.38
N LEU A 380 -9.04 18.58 8.92
CA LEU A 380 -10.27 18.63 9.71
C LEU A 380 -11.10 17.36 9.54
N ASP A 381 -11.08 16.77 8.35
CA ASP A 381 -11.83 15.56 8.02
C ASP A 381 -11.12 14.76 6.92
N LEU A 382 -10.40 13.72 7.32
CA LEU A 382 -9.68 12.82 6.42
C LEU A 382 -10.60 12.05 5.45
N ALA A 383 -11.91 11.91 5.77
CA ALA A 383 -12.85 11.26 4.86
C ALA A 383 -13.06 12.04 3.55
N THR A 384 -12.68 13.31 3.47
CA THR A 384 -12.64 14.07 2.22
C THR A 384 -11.75 13.44 1.15
N LEU A 385 -10.77 12.64 1.55
CA LEU A 385 -9.88 11.90 0.64
C LEU A 385 -10.61 10.79 -0.15
N ALA A 386 -11.80 10.37 0.30
CA ALA A 386 -12.63 9.38 -0.41
C ALA A 386 -13.17 9.91 -1.75
N HIS A 387 -13.21 11.24 -1.93
CA HIS A 387 -13.87 11.87 -3.05
C HIS A 387 -12.95 12.86 -3.77
N PRO A 388 -11.94 12.36 -4.50
CA PRO A 388 -11.05 13.22 -5.28
C PRO A 388 -11.82 13.98 -6.37
N GLU A 389 -11.60 15.28 -6.48
CA GLU A 389 -12.11 16.05 -7.62
C GLU A 389 -11.25 15.87 -8.87
N LEU A 390 -9.94 15.66 -8.64
CA LEU A 390 -8.98 15.48 -9.71
C LEU A 390 -7.80 14.67 -9.21
N VAL A 391 -7.40 13.71 -10.00
CA VAL A 391 -6.14 12.98 -9.85
C VAL A 391 -5.23 13.36 -11.00
N MET A 392 -3.98 13.67 -10.72
CA MET A 392 -2.96 13.90 -11.73
C MET A 392 -1.82 12.90 -11.51
N GLN A 393 -1.41 12.23 -12.57
CA GLN A 393 -0.26 11.34 -12.56
C GLN A 393 0.66 11.70 -13.73
N GLY A 394 1.90 12.09 -13.43
CA GLY A 394 2.86 12.55 -14.44
C GLY A 394 2.31 13.70 -15.28
N GLY A 395 1.63 14.69 -14.68
CA GLY A 395 1.04 15.82 -15.37
C GLY A 395 -0.21 15.52 -16.20
N ARG A 396 -0.61 14.24 -16.31
CA ARG A 396 -1.85 13.83 -16.98
C ARG A 396 -3.00 13.82 -15.98
N VAL A 397 -4.08 14.51 -16.32
CA VAL A 397 -5.29 14.60 -15.48
C VAL A 397 -6.19 13.39 -15.72
N TYR A 398 -6.59 12.77 -14.64
CA TYR A 398 -7.66 11.78 -14.57
C TYR A 398 -8.78 12.35 -13.70
N ARG A 399 -10.02 12.26 -14.15
CA ARG A 399 -11.18 12.55 -13.32
C ARG A 399 -11.74 11.24 -12.80
N PRO A 400 -12.30 11.19 -11.60
CA PRO A 400 -12.87 9.96 -11.06
C PRO A 400 -13.86 9.29 -12.01
N GLU A 401 -14.74 10.06 -12.63
CA GLU A 401 -15.71 9.58 -13.63
C GLU A 401 -15.09 9.02 -14.92
N MET A 402 -13.83 9.32 -15.21
CA MET A 402 -13.11 8.78 -16.38
C MET A 402 -12.50 7.40 -16.12
N VAL A 403 -12.45 6.98 -14.89
CA VAL A 403 -11.82 5.74 -14.44
C VAL A 403 -12.75 4.85 -13.59
N SER A 404 -13.94 5.33 -13.25
CA SER A 404 -15.02 4.53 -12.67
C SER A 404 -15.66 3.66 -13.76
N ASP A 405 -16.02 2.44 -13.41
CA ASP A 405 -16.89 1.61 -14.25
C ASP A 405 -18.34 2.16 -14.10
N GLU A 406 -18.94 2.68 -15.20
CA GLU A 406 -20.39 2.82 -15.31
C GLU A 406 -21.01 1.47 -15.60
#